data_ed96b8c0e04472600bbbf30add8c8b51
#
_entry.id   ed96b8c0e04472600bbbf30add8c8b51
#
_cell.length_a   1.000
_cell.length_b   1.000
_cell.length_c   1.000
_cell.angle_alpha   90.00
_cell.angle_beta   90.00
_cell.angle_gamma   90.00
#
_symmetry.space_group_name_H-M   'P 1'
#
loop_
_entity.id
_entity.type
_entity.pdbx_description
1 polymer ?
#
loop_
_entity_poly.entity_id
_entity_poly.type
_entity_poly.pdbx_seq_one_letter_code
_entity_poly.pdbx_strand_id
1 'polypeptide(L)'
;RSTLFPYTTLFRSWEDRVEYALCYSRFLFRAQRSEGNWRNWWLPGQGFVNDIDSDDSIGRAFLACSLGASNDINEEVQQFCRQMVVKALGEVRRLKHPRSVAYSLIGCSKLVNSFPEYSRDSFELAKKAGQNLTNLYFRNRVAHWRWFEDRLTYCNAILPHALFAFYSIKSDKKILNAAQDSLRFLGDQLFARGYLNVVGNRGWWVRGGEIPLFDQQPIDACSLVLACKQAYEVTSRNEFREMGELAYSWYTGKNILEVPLYDSESGGCHDGLTPDGLNANQGAEAVLSLLLATQAIASIT
;
A
#
# COMPACT_ATOMS: atom_id res chain seq x y z
N ARG A 1 -23.67 -17.91 -5.26
CA ARG A 1 -23.77 -16.74 -4.34
C ARG A 1 -22.54 -16.74 -3.49
N SER A 2 -21.57 -15.88 -3.81
CA SER A 2 -20.46 -15.62 -2.91
C SER A 2 -21.06 -14.98 -1.64
N THR A 3 -20.93 -15.65 -0.51
CA THR A 3 -21.12 -15.06 0.81
C THR A 3 -19.97 -14.08 1.04
N LEU A 4 -20.06 -12.91 0.40
CA LEU A 4 -19.18 -11.80 0.64
C LEU A 4 -19.41 -11.33 2.09
N PHE A 5 -18.33 -11.26 2.80
CA PHE A 5 -18.11 -10.91 4.19
C PHE A 5 -19.05 -9.87 4.81
N PRO A 6 -19.32 -9.95 6.13
CA PRO A 6 -20.19 -9.00 6.87
C PRO A 6 -19.75 -7.53 6.81
N TYR A 7 -18.55 -7.22 6.35
CA TYR A 7 -18.09 -5.83 6.12
C TYR A 7 -18.87 -5.07 5.06
N THR A 8 -19.54 -5.78 4.15
CA THR A 8 -20.53 -5.13 3.29
C THR A 8 -21.66 -4.51 4.12
N THR A 9 -21.76 -4.84 5.41
CA THR A 9 -22.75 -4.26 6.33
C THR A 9 -22.34 -2.90 6.88
N LEU A 10 -21.04 -2.60 7.02
CA LEU A 10 -20.56 -1.30 7.52
C LEU A 10 -20.64 -0.20 6.44
N PHE A 11 -20.68 -0.58 5.15
CA PHE A 11 -20.81 0.36 4.03
C PHE A 11 -22.01 -0.04 3.14
N ARG A 12 -23.16 -0.30 3.77
CA ARG A 12 -24.35 -0.81 3.06
C ARG A 12 -24.96 0.19 2.12
N SER A 13 -24.95 1.47 2.48
CA SER A 13 -25.50 2.52 1.65
C SER A 13 -24.39 3.35 0.99
N TRP A 14 -24.75 4.05 -0.08
CA TRP A 14 -23.88 5.05 -0.70
C TRP A 14 -23.65 6.22 0.26
N GLU A 15 -24.67 6.60 1.02
CA GLU A 15 -24.64 7.66 2.01
C GLU A 15 -23.58 7.39 3.09
N ASP A 16 -23.53 6.17 3.65
CA ASP A 16 -22.51 5.80 4.63
C ASP A 16 -21.09 5.98 4.08
N ARG A 17 -20.86 5.56 2.83
CA ARG A 17 -19.55 5.69 2.18
C ARG A 17 -19.14 7.15 2.02
N VAL A 18 -20.08 8.00 1.62
CA VAL A 18 -19.85 9.45 1.48
C VAL A 18 -19.56 10.07 2.84
N GLU A 19 -20.32 9.73 3.88
CA GLU A 19 -20.12 10.25 5.24
C GLU A 19 -18.72 9.90 5.77
N TYR A 20 -18.30 8.65 5.67
CA TYR A 20 -16.95 8.25 6.09
C TYR A 20 -15.85 8.93 5.25
N ALA A 21 -16.02 9.02 3.94
CA ALA A 21 -15.07 9.69 3.08
C ALA A 21 -14.93 11.18 3.44
N LEU A 22 -16.03 11.86 3.75
CA LEU A 22 -16.05 13.24 4.26
C LEU A 22 -15.38 13.35 5.63
N CYS A 23 -15.66 12.44 6.55
CA CYS A 23 -15.06 12.42 7.87
C CYS A 23 -13.53 12.32 7.78
N TYR A 24 -13.01 11.35 7.03
CA TYR A 24 -11.57 11.15 6.87
C TYR A 24 -10.89 12.26 6.06
N SER A 25 -11.52 12.77 5.00
CA SER A 25 -10.94 13.87 4.23
C SER A 25 -10.86 15.17 5.06
N ARG A 26 -11.88 15.48 5.85
CA ARG A 26 -11.89 16.61 6.78
C ARG A 26 -10.84 16.45 7.88
N PHE A 27 -10.64 15.23 8.40
CA PHE A 27 -9.59 14.95 9.37
C PHE A 27 -8.19 15.19 8.76
N LEU A 28 -7.92 14.65 7.58
CA LEU A 28 -6.64 14.88 6.87
C LEU A 28 -6.44 16.37 6.56
N PHE A 29 -7.49 17.08 6.15
CA PHE A 29 -7.42 18.51 5.89
C PHE A 29 -7.02 19.33 7.13
N ARG A 30 -7.57 18.98 8.31
CA ARG A 30 -7.18 19.58 9.60
C ARG A 30 -5.78 19.19 10.04
N ALA A 31 -5.35 17.98 9.72
CA ALA A 31 -4.01 17.51 10.04
C ALA A 31 -2.92 18.15 9.21
N GLN A 32 -3.25 18.66 8.00
CA GLN A 32 -2.28 19.24 7.09
C GLN A 32 -1.79 20.60 7.59
N ARG A 33 -0.46 20.78 7.60
CA ARG A 33 0.19 22.05 7.96
C ARG A 33 0.21 23.04 6.80
N SER A 34 0.57 24.28 7.11
CA SER A 34 0.75 25.36 6.12
C SER A 34 1.77 25.01 5.04
N GLU A 35 2.82 24.29 5.39
CA GLU A 35 3.92 23.84 4.54
C GLU A 35 3.52 22.73 3.58
N GLY A 36 2.44 21.97 3.90
CA GLY A 36 1.89 20.91 3.04
C GLY A 36 2.09 19.49 3.56
N ASN A 37 2.94 19.28 4.57
CA ASN A 37 3.05 17.98 5.25
C ASN A 37 1.90 17.78 6.25
N TRP A 38 1.79 16.56 6.82
CA TRP A 38 0.74 16.24 7.79
C TRP A 38 1.31 15.97 9.16
N ARG A 39 0.57 16.41 10.20
CA ARG A 39 0.80 16.02 11.59
C ARG A 39 0.49 14.54 11.75
N ASN A 40 1.39 13.83 12.39
CA ASN A 40 1.31 12.36 12.51
C ASN A 40 0.56 11.91 13.78
N TRP A 41 0.41 12.79 14.77
CA TRP A 41 -0.19 12.45 16.05
C TRP A 41 -1.32 13.39 16.41
N TRP A 42 -2.43 12.78 16.84
CA TRP A 42 -3.56 13.46 17.45
C TRP A 42 -3.84 12.83 18.81
N LEU A 43 -3.91 13.64 19.88
CA LEU A 43 -4.14 13.20 21.23
C LEU A 43 -5.48 13.75 21.74
N PRO A 44 -6.34 12.90 22.36
CA PRO A 44 -7.58 13.35 22.98
C PRO A 44 -7.31 14.49 23.98
N GLY A 45 -8.08 15.57 23.92
CA GLY A 45 -7.95 16.75 24.79
C GLY A 45 -6.80 17.70 24.45
N GLN A 46 -5.84 17.30 23.61
CA GLN A 46 -4.70 18.15 23.22
C GLN A 46 -4.72 18.53 21.73
N GLY A 47 -5.41 17.73 20.90
CA GLY A 47 -5.43 17.91 19.45
C GLY A 47 -4.18 17.39 18.77
N PHE A 48 -3.81 18.01 17.61
CA PHE A 48 -2.60 17.63 16.88
C PHE A 48 -1.34 18.12 17.56
N VAL A 49 -0.39 17.22 17.81
CA VAL A 49 0.95 17.52 18.31
C VAL A 49 1.96 17.60 17.18
N ASN A 50 3.01 18.40 17.36
CA ASN A 50 3.91 18.81 16.28
C ASN A 50 5.24 18.02 16.25
N ASP A 51 5.50 17.18 17.23
CA ASP A 51 6.87 16.76 17.55
C ASP A 51 7.37 15.53 16.79
N ILE A 52 6.49 14.84 16.07
CA ILE A 52 6.88 13.60 15.36
C ILE A 52 6.30 13.61 13.94
N ASP A 53 7.15 13.99 12.99
CA ASP A 53 6.86 13.83 11.58
C ASP A 53 7.52 12.56 11.03
N SER A 54 6.88 11.96 10.03
CA SER A 54 7.44 10.80 9.35
C SER A 54 7.21 10.93 7.84
N ASP A 55 8.25 10.66 7.07
CA ASP A 55 8.14 10.59 5.61
C ASP A 55 7.03 9.62 5.18
N ASP A 56 6.85 8.53 5.95
CA ASP A 56 5.84 7.50 5.66
C ASP A 56 4.42 8.06 5.79
N SER A 57 4.15 8.87 6.82
CA SER A 57 2.84 9.52 6.98
C SER A 57 2.54 10.49 5.84
N ILE A 58 3.55 11.24 5.37
CA ILE A 58 3.39 12.15 4.23
C ILE A 58 3.07 11.36 2.95
N GLY A 59 3.82 10.29 2.67
CA GLY A 59 3.59 9.45 1.50
C GLY A 59 2.20 8.81 1.49
N ARG A 60 1.77 8.23 2.61
CA ARG A 60 0.45 7.61 2.78
C ARG A 60 -0.69 8.62 2.67
N ALA A 61 -0.58 9.77 3.34
CA ALA A 61 -1.59 10.83 3.27
C ALA A 61 -1.70 11.40 1.84
N PHE A 62 -0.58 11.61 1.17
CA PHE A 62 -0.57 12.06 -0.23
C PHE A 62 -1.24 11.04 -1.15
N LEU A 63 -0.96 9.74 -1.00
CA LEU A 63 -1.64 8.68 -1.76
C LEU A 63 -3.15 8.71 -1.51
N ALA A 64 -3.59 8.76 -0.25
CA ALA A 64 -5.01 8.82 0.11
C ALA A 64 -5.70 10.04 -0.51
N CYS A 65 -5.10 11.22 -0.41
CA CYS A 65 -5.61 12.45 -1.03
C CYS A 65 -5.63 12.35 -2.57
N SER A 66 -4.62 11.73 -3.18
CA SER A 66 -4.59 11.52 -4.64
C SER A 66 -5.73 10.61 -5.11
N LEU A 67 -6.02 9.55 -4.35
CA LEU A 67 -7.14 8.67 -4.63
C LEU A 67 -8.48 9.39 -4.44
N GLY A 68 -8.65 10.12 -3.33
CA GLY A 68 -9.88 10.90 -3.07
C GLY A 68 -10.10 12.00 -4.09
N ALA A 69 -9.05 12.67 -4.56
CA ALA A 69 -9.12 13.65 -5.64
C ALA A 69 -9.54 13.01 -6.97
N SER A 70 -9.14 11.76 -7.22
CA SER A 70 -9.34 11.04 -8.49
C SER A 70 -10.61 10.17 -8.51
N ASN A 71 -11.43 10.21 -7.47
CA ASN A 71 -12.62 9.39 -7.32
C ASN A 71 -13.87 10.31 -7.32
N ASP A 72 -14.98 9.84 -7.89
CA ASP A 72 -16.23 10.57 -8.02
C ASP A 72 -17.23 10.31 -6.87
N ILE A 73 -16.74 9.85 -5.73
CA ILE A 73 -17.57 9.51 -4.57
C ILE A 73 -18.40 10.71 -4.05
N ASN A 74 -17.78 11.89 -4.01
CA ASN A 74 -18.42 13.12 -3.57
C ASN A 74 -17.57 14.35 -3.94
N GLU A 75 -18.21 15.44 -4.40
CA GLU A 75 -17.52 16.65 -4.85
C GLU A 75 -16.74 17.35 -3.73
N GLU A 76 -17.28 17.42 -2.50
CA GLU A 76 -16.60 18.02 -1.35
C GLU A 76 -15.34 17.22 -0.98
N VAL A 77 -15.40 15.89 -0.99
CA VAL A 77 -14.22 15.02 -0.81
C VAL A 77 -13.16 15.31 -1.85
N GLN A 78 -13.56 15.39 -3.12
CA GLN A 78 -12.63 15.73 -4.20
C GLN A 78 -11.99 17.10 -3.99
N GLN A 79 -12.74 18.12 -3.61
CA GLN A 79 -12.23 19.47 -3.39
C GLN A 79 -11.21 19.52 -2.25
N PHE A 80 -11.51 18.92 -1.09
CA PHE A 80 -10.56 18.82 0.02
C PHE A 80 -9.28 18.10 -0.41
N CYS A 81 -9.42 16.96 -1.08
CA CYS A 81 -8.29 16.15 -1.52
C CYS A 81 -7.42 16.89 -2.55
N ARG A 82 -8.02 17.59 -3.52
CA ARG A 82 -7.30 18.42 -4.51
C ARG A 82 -6.49 19.53 -3.84
N GLN A 83 -7.10 20.26 -2.89
CA GLN A 83 -6.39 21.31 -2.15
C GLN A 83 -5.19 20.76 -1.39
N MET A 84 -5.37 19.62 -0.70
CA MET A 84 -4.30 18.95 0.05
C MET A 84 -3.17 18.48 -0.85
N VAL A 85 -3.50 17.88 -1.99
CA VAL A 85 -2.51 17.41 -2.98
C VAL A 85 -1.65 18.57 -3.48
N VAL A 86 -2.28 19.65 -3.96
CA VAL A 86 -1.55 20.82 -4.47
C VAL A 86 -0.58 21.40 -3.44
N LYS A 87 -1.06 21.53 -2.19
CA LYS A 87 -0.26 22.06 -1.09
C LYS A 87 0.90 21.14 -0.71
N ALA A 88 0.74 19.82 -0.86
CA ALA A 88 1.76 18.83 -0.50
C ALA A 88 2.88 18.64 -1.53
N LEU A 89 2.73 19.12 -2.78
CA LEU A 89 3.68 18.83 -3.86
C LEU A 89 5.13 19.19 -3.51
N GLY A 90 5.35 20.27 -2.75
CA GLY A 90 6.67 20.70 -2.28
C GLY A 90 7.31 19.69 -1.34
N GLU A 91 6.55 19.16 -0.39
CA GLU A 91 7.02 18.21 0.62
C GLU A 91 7.23 16.82 0.01
N VAL A 92 6.31 16.37 -0.86
CA VAL A 92 6.45 15.12 -1.59
C VAL A 92 7.74 15.08 -2.42
N ARG A 93 8.14 16.21 -3.00
CA ARG A 93 9.40 16.32 -3.75
C ARG A 93 10.66 16.09 -2.92
N ARG A 94 10.56 16.25 -1.58
CA ARG A 94 11.66 16.09 -0.62
C ARG A 94 11.78 14.70 -0.02
N LEU A 95 10.77 13.82 -0.21
CA LEU A 95 10.76 12.46 0.30
C LEU A 95 11.99 11.69 -0.17
N LYS A 96 12.60 10.93 0.75
CA LYS A 96 13.84 10.18 0.50
C LYS A 96 13.67 8.68 0.76
N HIS A 97 12.85 8.31 1.75
CA HIS A 97 12.67 6.90 2.10
C HIS A 97 11.94 6.15 0.97
N PRO A 98 12.43 4.98 0.53
CA PRO A 98 11.89 4.29 -0.63
C PRO A 98 10.37 4.03 -0.57
N ARG A 99 9.83 3.69 0.60
CA ARG A 99 8.40 3.43 0.77
C ARG A 99 7.56 4.70 0.64
N SER A 100 8.00 5.79 1.27
CA SER A 100 7.31 7.09 1.16
C SER A 100 7.32 7.60 -0.28
N VAL A 101 8.45 7.44 -0.98
CA VAL A 101 8.58 7.73 -2.42
C VAL A 101 7.63 6.84 -3.23
N ALA A 102 7.50 5.55 -2.89
CA ALA A 102 6.61 4.62 -3.58
C ALA A 102 5.13 5.01 -3.41
N TYR A 103 4.67 5.32 -2.20
CA TYR A 103 3.30 5.83 -1.98
C TYR A 103 3.02 7.08 -2.79
N SER A 104 3.94 8.04 -2.79
CA SER A 104 3.76 9.28 -3.55
C SER A 104 3.77 9.05 -5.06
N LEU A 105 4.57 8.11 -5.55
CA LEU A 105 4.63 7.73 -6.96
C LEU A 105 3.30 7.13 -7.44
N ILE A 106 2.69 6.25 -6.65
CA ILE A 106 1.36 5.69 -6.95
C ILE A 106 0.32 6.83 -6.99
N GLY A 107 0.35 7.74 -6.00
CA GLY A 107 -0.55 8.90 -5.97
C GLY A 107 -0.39 9.80 -7.20
N CYS A 108 0.83 10.17 -7.56
CA CYS A 108 1.11 10.95 -8.77
C CYS A 108 0.62 10.25 -10.04
N SER A 109 0.81 8.94 -10.13
CA SER A 109 0.35 8.16 -11.30
C SER A 109 -1.19 8.19 -11.44
N LYS A 110 -1.93 8.18 -10.33
CA LYS A 110 -3.38 8.35 -10.34
C LYS A 110 -3.80 9.75 -10.81
N LEU A 111 -3.14 10.79 -10.30
CA LEU A 111 -3.45 12.18 -10.66
C LEU A 111 -3.19 12.46 -12.15
N VAL A 112 -2.10 11.95 -12.71
CA VAL A 112 -1.77 12.10 -14.14
C VAL A 112 -2.88 11.55 -15.03
N ASN A 113 -3.48 10.42 -14.67
CA ASN A 113 -4.53 9.79 -15.44
C ASN A 113 -5.91 10.46 -15.27
N SER A 114 -6.12 11.20 -14.17
CA SER A 114 -7.44 11.71 -13.80
C SER A 114 -7.62 13.22 -14.04
N PHE A 115 -6.55 14.01 -14.03
CA PHE A 115 -6.62 15.48 -14.09
C PHE A 115 -5.60 16.10 -15.01
N PRO A 116 -6.01 16.60 -16.19
CA PRO A 116 -5.13 17.30 -17.12
C PRO A 116 -4.43 18.51 -16.49
N GLU A 117 -5.11 19.26 -15.62
CA GLU A 117 -4.61 20.47 -14.99
C GLU A 117 -3.45 20.23 -13.99
N TYR A 118 -3.41 19.07 -13.35
CA TYR A 118 -2.33 18.68 -12.43
C TYR A 118 -1.35 17.68 -13.07
N SER A 119 -1.60 17.28 -14.29
CA SER A 119 -0.84 16.20 -14.95
C SER A 119 0.64 16.53 -15.10
N ARG A 120 0.97 17.79 -15.41
CA ARG A 120 2.36 18.22 -15.63
C ARG A 120 3.21 18.08 -14.36
N ASP A 121 2.79 18.70 -13.27
CA ASP A 121 3.57 18.68 -12.01
C ASP A 121 3.59 17.28 -11.40
N SER A 122 2.46 16.57 -11.42
CA SER A 122 2.37 15.19 -10.96
C SER A 122 3.22 14.26 -11.82
N PHE A 123 3.26 14.46 -13.14
CA PHE A 123 4.11 13.67 -14.04
C PHE A 123 5.61 13.91 -13.80
N GLU A 124 6.05 15.16 -13.61
CA GLU A 124 7.45 15.45 -13.32
C GLU A 124 7.88 14.89 -11.94
N LEU A 125 7.00 14.93 -10.94
CA LEU A 125 7.22 14.25 -9.66
C LEU A 125 7.30 12.73 -9.83
N ALA A 126 6.34 12.14 -10.53
CA ALA A 126 6.33 10.70 -10.82
C ALA A 126 7.59 10.27 -11.57
N LYS A 127 8.01 11.04 -12.56
CA LYS A 127 9.23 10.80 -13.34
C LYS A 127 10.47 10.78 -12.45
N LYS A 128 10.63 11.78 -11.57
CA LYS A 128 11.75 11.84 -10.63
C LYS A 128 11.72 10.67 -9.65
N ALA A 129 10.58 10.43 -9.01
CA ALA A 129 10.41 9.36 -8.04
C ALA A 129 10.62 7.97 -8.67
N GLY A 130 10.01 7.71 -9.83
CA GLY A 130 10.13 6.45 -10.55
C GLY A 130 11.55 6.19 -11.05
N GLN A 131 12.24 7.21 -11.56
CA GLN A 131 13.65 7.08 -11.93
C GLN A 131 14.53 6.77 -10.72
N ASN A 132 14.29 7.42 -9.58
CA ASN A 132 15.03 7.16 -8.34
C ASN A 132 14.83 5.72 -7.87
N LEU A 133 13.60 5.22 -7.80
CA LEU A 133 13.32 3.83 -7.42
C LEU A 133 13.91 2.83 -8.42
N THR A 134 13.78 3.08 -9.72
CA THR A 134 14.36 2.23 -10.76
C THR A 134 15.89 2.17 -10.64
N ASN A 135 16.54 3.31 -10.42
CA ASN A 135 17.99 3.37 -10.24
C ASN A 135 18.43 2.71 -8.93
N LEU A 136 17.65 2.86 -7.85
CA LEU A 136 17.89 2.19 -6.58
C LEU A 136 17.89 0.67 -6.76
N TYR A 137 16.90 0.12 -7.48
CA TYR A 137 16.82 -1.29 -7.82
C TYR A 137 18.07 -1.76 -8.57
N PHE A 138 18.42 -1.11 -9.69
CA PHE A 138 19.55 -1.54 -10.52
C PHE A 138 20.91 -1.40 -9.83
N ARG A 139 21.02 -0.49 -8.86
CA ARG A 139 22.25 -0.30 -8.07
C ARG A 139 22.45 -1.39 -7.02
N ASN A 140 21.36 -1.88 -6.41
CA ASN A 140 21.44 -2.77 -5.27
C ASN A 140 21.19 -4.25 -5.61
N ARG A 141 20.57 -4.54 -6.77
CA ARG A 141 20.28 -5.92 -7.17
C ARG A 141 21.56 -6.69 -7.45
N VAL A 142 21.56 -7.96 -7.04
CA VAL A 142 22.54 -8.97 -7.43
C VAL A 142 21.82 -10.25 -7.85
N ALA A 143 22.52 -11.25 -8.39
CA ALA A 143 21.90 -12.45 -8.98
C ALA A 143 20.89 -13.16 -8.05
N HIS A 144 21.23 -13.31 -6.79
CA HIS A 144 20.41 -13.99 -5.77
C HIS A 144 19.59 -13.04 -4.87
N TRP A 145 19.69 -11.72 -5.08
CA TRP A 145 18.97 -10.69 -4.31
C TRP A 145 18.47 -9.59 -5.23
N ARG A 146 17.31 -9.81 -5.85
CA ARG A 146 16.71 -8.91 -6.84
C ARG A 146 15.83 -7.87 -6.16
N TRP A 147 16.46 -7.05 -5.29
CA TRP A 147 15.75 -6.11 -4.42
C TRP A 147 16.39 -4.72 -4.41
N PHE A 148 15.63 -3.74 -3.91
CA PHE A 148 15.98 -2.31 -3.86
C PHE A 148 16.98 -1.97 -2.74
N GLU A 149 16.98 -2.73 -1.66
CA GLU A 149 17.71 -2.48 -0.42
C GLU A 149 18.50 -3.74 -0.02
N ASP A 150 19.36 -3.63 0.99
CA ASP A 150 20.10 -4.78 1.55
C ASP A 150 19.22 -5.67 2.46
N ARG A 151 17.95 -5.30 2.63
CA ARG A 151 16.98 -5.96 3.52
C ARG A 151 15.55 -5.86 3.00
N LEU A 152 14.70 -6.75 3.49
CA LEU A 152 13.24 -6.60 3.47
C LEU A 152 12.77 -6.24 4.87
N THR A 153 11.81 -5.31 4.95
CA THR A 153 11.24 -4.84 6.20
C THR A 153 9.71 -4.99 6.17
N TYR A 154 8.95 -3.93 6.30
CA TYR A 154 7.48 -3.93 6.19
C TYR A 154 7.03 -3.44 4.81
N CYS A 155 5.80 -3.78 4.42
CA CYS A 155 5.12 -3.27 3.23
C CYS A 155 6.02 -3.33 1.97
N ASN A 156 6.76 -4.44 1.83
CA ASN A 156 7.80 -4.56 0.82
C ASN A 156 7.26 -4.41 -0.60
N ALA A 157 6.10 -5.00 -0.88
CA ALA A 157 5.53 -5.00 -2.24
C ALA A 157 5.08 -3.62 -2.74
N ILE A 158 5.07 -2.58 -1.89
CA ILE A 158 4.76 -1.20 -2.33
C ILE A 158 5.80 -0.69 -3.34
N LEU A 159 7.06 -1.17 -3.28
CA LEU A 159 8.13 -0.74 -4.19
C LEU A 159 7.88 -1.22 -5.62
N PRO A 160 7.69 -2.53 -5.91
CA PRO A 160 7.28 -2.97 -7.24
C PRO A 160 5.91 -2.43 -7.65
N HIS A 161 4.93 -2.31 -6.74
CA HIS A 161 3.63 -1.69 -7.03
C HIS A 161 3.79 -0.29 -7.61
N ALA A 162 4.61 0.55 -6.98
CA ALA A 162 4.87 1.91 -7.45
C ALA A 162 5.52 1.94 -8.84
N LEU A 163 6.41 0.99 -9.15
CA LEU A 163 7.00 0.90 -10.49
C LEU A 163 5.99 0.44 -11.55
N PHE A 164 5.07 -0.47 -11.24
CA PHE A 164 3.97 -0.81 -12.14
C PHE A 164 3.03 0.38 -12.37
N ALA A 165 2.69 1.13 -11.32
CA ALA A 165 1.91 2.36 -11.44
C ALA A 165 2.63 3.42 -12.28
N PHE A 166 3.94 3.54 -12.15
CA PHE A 166 4.73 4.44 -12.99
C PHE A 166 4.81 3.97 -14.43
N TYR A 167 4.91 2.66 -14.66
CA TYR A 167 4.89 2.09 -16.01
C TYR A 167 3.58 2.39 -16.75
N SER A 168 2.44 2.44 -16.05
CA SER A 168 1.14 2.75 -16.68
C SER A 168 1.06 4.15 -17.27
N ILE A 169 1.86 5.12 -16.77
CA ILE A 169 1.92 6.50 -17.29
C ILE A 169 3.18 6.76 -18.11
N LYS A 170 4.17 5.87 -18.05
CA LYS A 170 5.42 5.96 -18.81
C LYS A 170 5.90 4.56 -19.21
N SER A 171 5.47 4.10 -20.37
CA SER A 171 5.77 2.78 -20.92
C SER A 171 7.27 2.64 -21.26
N ASP A 172 8.09 2.30 -20.25
CA ASP A 172 9.53 2.11 -20.34
C ASP A 172 9.90 0.68 -19.93
N LYS A 173 10.55 -0.06 -20.80
CA LYS A 173 10.95 -1.46 -20.56
C LYS A 173 11.84 -1.63 -19.34
N LYS A 174 12.71 -0.67 -19.03
CA LYS A 174 13.60 -0.72 -17.88
C LYS A 174 12.80 -0.66 -16.57
N ILE A 175 11.76 0.18 -16.52
CA ILE A 175 10.84 0.28 -15.38
C ILE A 175 10.08 -1.04 -15.21
N LEU A 176 9.50 -1.55 -16.31
CA LEU A 176 8.74 -2.80 -16.28
C LEU A 176 9.60 -3.99 -15.81
N ASN A 177 10.83 -4.09 -16.32
CA ASN A 177 11.75 -5.15 -15.92
C ASN A 177 12.07 -5.08 -14.41
N ALA A 178 12.34 -3.88 -13.87
CA ALA A 178 12.58 -3.71 -12.44
C ALA A 178 11.36 -4.10 -11.58
N ALA A 179 10.15 -3.69 -12.02
CA ALA A 179 8.90 -4.02 -11.35
C ALA A 179 8.64 -5.54 -11.34
N GLN A 180 8.70 -6.17 -12.49
CA GLN A 180 8.46 -7.63 -12.63
C GLN A 180 9.51 -8.46 -11.88
N ASP A 181 10.78 -8.11 -12.02
CA ASP A 181 11.87 -8.88 -11.43
C ASP A 181 11.85 -8.78 -9.90
N SER A 182 11.57 -7.60 -9.35
CA SER A 182 11.44 -7.44 -7.90
C SER A 182 10.16 -8.08 -7.32
N LEU A 183 9.04 -8.05 -8.04
CA LEU A 183 7.81 -8.72 -7.58
C LEU A 183 7.96 -10.24 -7.64
N ARG A 184 8.56 -10.79 -8.70
CA ARG A 184 8.88 -12.22 -8.78
C ARG A 184 9.86 -12.65 -7.69
N PHE A 185 10.85 -11.81 -7.38
CA PHE A 185 11.75 -12.09 -6.25
C PHE A 185 10.98 -12.25 -4.93
N LEU A 186 10.02 -11.36 -4.64
CA LEU A 186 9.16 -11.55 -3.46
C LEU A 186 8.37 -12.85 -3.56
N GLY A 187 7.79 -13.17 -4.72
CA GLY A 187 7.09 -14.42 -4.95
C GLY A 187 7.96 -15.65 -4.67
N ASP A 188 9.15 -15.71 -5.28
CA ASP A 188 10.09 -16.82 -5.13
C ASP A 188 10.49 -17.05 -3.65
N GLN A 189 10.65 -15.96 -2.89
CA GLN A 189 11.10 -16.05 -1.49
C GLN A 189 9.95 -16.31 -0.52
N LEU A 190 8.85 -15.56 -0.65
CA LEU A 190 7.79 -15.58 0.35
C LEU A 190 6.83 -16.77 0.20
N PHE A 191 6.76 -17.39 -0.99
CA PHE A 191 5.94 -18.59 -1.22
C PHE A 191 6.73 -19.91 -1.28
N ALA A 192 8.00 -19.90 -0.92
CA ALA A 192 8.86 -21.09 -0.97
C ALA A 192 8.32 -22.30 -0.17
N ARG A 193 7.40 -22.06 0.77
CA ARG A 193 6.73 -23.09 1.58
C ARG A 193 5.35 -23.50 1.05
N GLY A 194 4.92 -22.99 -0.12
CA GLY A 194 3.59 -23.26 -0.71
C GLY A 194 2.45 -22.40 -0.15
N TYR A 195 2.74 -21.50 0.79
CA TYR A 195 1.86 -20.46 1.32
C TYR A 195 2.63 -19.18 1.52
N LEU A 196 1.93 -18.04 1.67
CA LEU A 196 2.58 -16.77 1.95
C LEU A 196 3.21 -16.78 3.35
N ASN A 197 4.51 -16.56 3.40
CA ASN A 197 5.27 -16.35 4.61
C ASN A 197 5.86 -14.94 4.57
N VAL A 198 5.11 -13.94 5.02
CA VAL A 198 5.58 -12.55 5.05
C VAL A 198 6.75 -12.39 6.02
N VAL A 199 7.60 -11.42 5.77
CA VAL A 199 8.76 -11.15 6.63
C VAL A 199 8.27 -10.66 7.99
N GLY A 200 8.61 -11.41 9.05
CA GLY A 200 8.29 -11.02 10.41
C GLY A 200 9.05 -9.77 10.85
N ASN A 201 8.42 -8.94 11.69
CA ASN A 201 9.02 -7.69 12.14
C ASN A 201 10.03 -7.86 13.30
N ARG A 202 10.21 -9.07 13.82
CA ARG A 202 11.25 -9.38 14.81
C ARG A 202 12.59 -9.56 14.13
N GLY A 203 13.20 -8.47 13.64
CA GLY A 203 14.56 -8.45 13.15
C GLY A 203 14.76 -8.15 11.67
N TRP A 204 13.70 -8.06 10.86
CA TRP A 204 13.76 -7.87 9.41
C TRP A 204 14.65 -8.88 8.67
N TRP A 205 14.44 -9.08 7.41
CA TRP A 205 15.28 -10.01 6.64
C TRP A 205 16.42 -9.26 5.95
N VAL A 206 17.62 -9.41 6.47
CA VAL A 206 18.85 -8.87 5.87
C VAL A 206 19.36 -9.86 4.83
N ARG A 207 19.88 -9.35 3.71
CA ARG A 207 20.48 -10.15 2.64
C ARG A 207 21.55 -11.11 3.18
N GLY A 208 21.39 -12.41 2.88
CA GLY A 208 22.27 -13.47 3.38
C GLY A 208 21.92 -14.01 4.76
N GLY A 209 20.93 -13.42 5.45
CA GLY A 209 20.39 -13.93 6.70
C GLY A 209 19.17 -14.81 6.49
N GLU A 210 18.58 -15.27 7.60
CA GLU A 210 17.33 -16.03 7.61
C GLU A 210 16.12 -15.10 7.61
N ILE A 211 15.00 -15.58 7.03
CA ILE A 211 13.72 -14.84 7.04
C ILE A 211 13.11 -14.96 8.44
N PRO A 212 12.90 -13.84 9.17
CA PRO A 212 12.16 -13.84 10.41
C PRO A 212 10.73 -14.33 10.18
N LEU A 213 10.28 -15.32 10.96
CA LEU A 213 8.97 -15.95 10.77
C LEU A 213 7.83 -15.17 11.45
N PHE A 214 8.16 -14.36 12.47
CA PHE A 214 7.19 -13.63 13.32
C PHE A 214 7.72 -12.22 13.67
N ASP A 215 6.91 -11.22 14.05
CA ASP A 215 5.45 -11.24 13.93
C ASP A 215 5.07 -10.93 12.48
N GLN A 216 4.12 -11.70 11.92
CA GLN A 216 3.61 -11.42 10.55
C GLN A 216 2.41 -10.46 10.64
N GLN A 217 2.35 -9.47 9.76
CA GLN A 217 1.34 -8.42 9.79
C GLN A 217 0.46 -8.39 8.54
N PRO A 218 -0.86 -8.13 8.68
CA PRO A 218 -1.82 -8.05 7.57
C PRO A 218 -1.44 -7.07 6.47
N ILE A 219 -0.79 -5.96 6.81
CA ILE A 219 -0.37 -4.93 5.85
C ILE A 219 0.61 -5.48 4.79
N ASP A 220 1.44 -6.44 5.16
CA ASP A 220 2.39 -7.05 4.23
C ASP A 220 1.69 -7.93 3.20
N ALA A 221 0.73 -8.75 3.62
CA ALA A 221 -0.11 -9.53 2.72
C ALA A 221 -0.94 -8.61 1.80
N CYS A 222 -1.56 -7.56 2.34
CA CYS A 222 -2.30 -6.57 1.57
C CYS A 222 -1.42 -5.89 0.50
N SER A 223 -0.22 -5.43 0.88
CA SER A 223 0.68 -4.76 -0.06
C SER A 223 1.05 -5.65 -1.24
N LEU A 224 1.22 -6.97 -0.99
CA LEU A 224 1.51 -7.94 -2.04
C LEU A 224 0.30 -8.16 -2.96
N VAL A 225 -0.89 -8.30 -2.41
CA VAL A 225 -2.14 -8.39 -3.21
C VAL A 225 -2.32 -7.19 -4.11
N LEU A 226 -2.13 -5.97 -3.58
CA LEU A 226 -2.26 -4.73 -4.35
C LEU A 226 -1.20 -4.61 -5.46
N ALA A 227 0.03 -5.02 -5.18
CA ALA A 227 1.10 -5.05 -6.17
C ALA A 227 0.81 -6.07 -7.30
N CYS A 228 0.30 -7.24 -6.94
CA CYS A 228 -0.11 -8.27 -7.89
C CYS A 228 -1.27 -7.82 -8.79
N LYS A 229 -2.28 -7.17 -8.20
CA LYS A 229 -3.38 -6.54 -8.95
C LYS A 229 -2.84 -5.56 -9.99
N GLN A 230 -2.04 -4.59 -9.57
CA GLN A 230 -1.48 -3.58 -10.48
C GLN A 230 -0.58 -4.22 -11.55
N ALA A 231 0.19 -5.26 -11.21
CA ALA A 231 1.01 -6.00 -12.15
C ALA A 231 0.15 -6.72 -13.20
N TYR A 232 -0.95 -7.37 -12.79
CA TYR A 232 -1.90 -8.02 -13.70
C TYR A 232 -2.56 -7.00 -14.63
N GLU A 233 -3.04 -5.87 -14.09
CA GLU A 233 -3.69 -4.81 -14.88
C GLU A 233 -2.80 -4.26 -16.00
N VAL A 234 -1.48 -4.09 -15.75
CA VAL A 234 -0.58 -3.50 -16.75
C VAL A 234 0.10 -4.52 -17.66
N THR A 235 0.09 -5.82 -17.30
CA THR A 235 0.82 -6.86 -18.06
C THR A 235 -0.07 -7.96 -18.61
N SER A 236 -1.28 -8.12 -18.08
CA SER A 236 -2.23 -9.23 -18.35
C SER A 236 -1.63 -10.62 -18.12
N ARG A 237 -0.61 -10.73 -17.23
CA ARG A 237 0.06 -12.00 -16.94
C ARG A 237 -0.61 -12.72 -15.77
N ASN A 238 -1.17 -13.90 -16.02
CA ASN A 238 -1.87 -14.69 -15.01
C ASN A 238 -1.02 -15.04 -13.79
N GLU A 239 0.30 -15.16 -13.93
CA GLU A 239 1.21 -15.41 -12.79
C GLU A 239 1.01 -14.40 -11.64
N PHE A 240 0.73 -13.13 -11.96
CA PHE A 240 0.50 -12.11 -10.95
C PHE A 240 -0.88 -12.22 -10.31
N ARG A 241 -1.91 -12.58 -11.09
CA ARG A 241 -3.23 -12.86 -10.53
C ARG A 241 -3.17 -14.03 -9.55
N GLU A 242 -2.59 -15.15 -9.97
CA GLU A 242 -2.44 -16.34 -9.14
C GLU A 242 -1.63 -16.10 -7.87
N MET A 243 -0.55 -15.29 -7.98
CA MET A 243 0.24 -14.85 -6.82
C MET A 243 -0.60 -13.99 -5.87
N GLY A 244 -1.43 -13.09 -6.38
CA GLY A 244 -2.34 -12.26 -5.59
C GLY A 244 -3.40 -13.09 -4.85
N GLU A 245 -4.02 -14.07 -5.53
CA GLU A 245 -4.98 -15.00 -4.94
C GLU A 245 -4.34 -15.84 -3.82
N LEU A 246 -3.11 -16.31 -4.04
CA LEU A 246 -2.36 -17.06 -3.04
C LEU A 246 -1.96 -16.14 -1.85
N ALA A 247 -1.59 -14.88 -2.11
CA ALA A 247 -1.31 -13.91 -1.05
C ALA A 247 -2.57 -13.63 -0.21
N TYR A 248 -3.72 -13.47 -0.85
CA TYR A 248 -4.99 -13.25 -0.16
C TYR A 248 -5.39 -14.44 0.73
N SER A 249 -5.08 -15.68 0.31
CA SER A 249 -5.39 -16.88 1.08
C SER A 249 -4.71 -16.93 2.46
N TRP A 250 -3.69 -16.08 2.70
CA TRP A 250 -3.06 -15.91 4.02
C TRP A 250 -4.07 -15.45 5.08
N TYR A 251 -5.04 -14.59 4.72
CA TYR A 251 -6.09 -14.14 5.64
C TYR A 251 -7.08 -15.24 6.02
N THR A 252 -7.25 -16.24 5.16
CA THR A 252 -8.21 -17.32 5.35
C THR A 252 -7.59 -18.61 5.89
N GLY A 253 -6.34 -18.54 6.39
CA GLY A 253 -5.67 -19.62 7.08
C GLY A 253 -4.59 -20.35 6.27
N LYS A 254 -4.35 -20.00 5.00
CA LYS A 254 -3.21 -20.56 4.25
C LYS A 254 -1.93 -19.81 4.60
N ASN A 255 -1.51 -19.93 5.84
CA ASN A 255 -0.36 -19.25 6.45
C ASN A 255 0.43 -20.20 7.35
N ILE A 256 1.49 -19.70 8.00
CA ILE A 256 2.41 -20.52 8.81
C ILE A 256 1.76 -21.22 10.02
N LEU A 257 0.63 -20.71 10.54
CA LEU A 257 -0.08 -21.28 11.67
C LEU A 257 -1.34 -22.06 11.26
N GLU A 258 -1.70 -22.05 9.99
CA GLU A 258 -2.92 -22.66 9.45
C GLU A 258 -4.22 -22.13 10.10
N VAL A 259 -4.22 -20.86 10.54
CA VAL A 259 -5.35 -20.21 11.23
C VAL A 259 -5.83 -18.99 10.46
N PRO A 260 -7.15 -18.78 10.31
CA PRO A 260 -7.68 -17.57 9.68
C PRO A 260 -7.44 -16.34 10.56
N LEU A 261 -7.02 -15.22 9.94
CA LEU A 261 -6.95 -13.93 10.63
C LEU A 261 -8.29 -13.20 10.59
N TYR A 262 -9.13 -13.53 9.64
CA TYR A 262 -10.50 -13.05 9.59
C TYR A 262 -11.34 -13.68 10.70
N ASP A 263 -11.96 -12.85 11.52
CA ASP A 263 -12.90 -13.27 12.54
C ASP A 263 -14.34 -13.13 12.00
N SER A 264 -15.03 -14.25 11.84
CA SER A 264 -16.39 -14.29 11.31
C SER A 264 -17.46 -13.79 12.29
N GLU A 265 -17.16 -13.75 13.59
CA GLU A 265 -18.11 -13.30 14.61
C GLU A 265 -18.12 -11.77 14.73
N SER A 266 -16.94 -11.16 14.84
CA SER A 266 -16.80 -9.71 14.90
C SER A 266 -16.82 -9.04 13.53
N GLY A 267 -16.48 -9.79 12.49
CA GLY A 267 -16.17 -9.28 11.19
C GLY A 267 -14.79 -8.60 11.12
N GLY A 268 -13.96 -8.69 12.14
CA GLY A 268 -12.64 -8.09 12.27
C GLY A 268 -11.53 -8.85 11.58
N CYS A 269 -10.33 -8.31 11.68
CA CYS A 269 -9.10 -8.97 11.27
C CYS A 269 -8.10 -8.88 12.42
N HIS A 270 -7.55 -10.00 12.82
CA HIS A 270 -6.50 -10.05 13.84
C HIS A 270 -5.25 -9.31 13.37
N ASP A 271 -4.54 -8.64 14.30
CA ASP A 271 -3.40 -7.77 13.98
C ASP A 271 -2.15 -8.51 13.48
N GLY A 272 -2.14 -9.84 13.57
CA GLY A 272 -1.05 -10.63 13.01
C GLY A 272 -0.90 -12.02 13.59
N LEU A 273 0.16 -12.67 13.13
CA LEU A 273 0.59 -14.00 13.61
C LEU A 273 1.83 -13.83 14.48
N THR A 274 1.77 -14.37 15.71
CA THR A 274 2.87 -14.41 16.66
C THR A 274 3.35 -15.87 16.87
N PRO A 275 4.49 -16.12 17.51
CA PRO A 275 4.89 -17.49 17.83
C PRO A 275 3.87 -18.24 18.68
N ASP A 276 3.07 -17.52 19.46
CA ASP A 276 2.09 -18.07 20.40
C ASP A 276 0.69 -18.21 19.80
N GLY A 277 0.50 -17.80 18.52
CA GLY A 277 -0.80 -17.84 17.85
C GLY A 277 -1.23 -16.51 17.26
N LEU A 278 -2.54 -16.30 17.14
CA LEU A 278 -3.11 -15.02 16.68
C LEU A 278 -2.88 -13.91 17.72
N ASN A 279 -2.51 -12.74 17.24
CA ASN A 279 -2.66 -11.53 18.04
C ASN A 279 -4.15 -11.22 18.18
N ALA A 280 -4.67 -11.27 19.41
CA ALA A 280 -6.10 -11.13 19.69
C ALA A 280 -6.65 -9.73 19.38
N ASN A 281 -5.80 -8.71 19.26
CA ASN A 281 -6.22 -7.37 18.88
C ASN A 281 -6.71 -7.33 17.42
N GLN A 282 -7.67 -6.46 17.13
CA GLN A 282 -8.27 -6.26 15.80
C GLN A 282 -8.24 -4.75 15.48
N GLY A 283 -7.04 -4.24 15.21
CA GLY A 283 -6.81 -2.83 14.96
C GLY A 283 -7.27 -2.37 13.57
N ALA A 284 -7.43 -1.06 13.42
CA ALA A 284 -7.89 -0.47 12.16
C ALA A 284 -6.98 -0.80 10.96
N GLU A 285 -5.66 -0.88 11.14
CA GLU A 285 -4.73 -1.23 10.07
C GLU A 285 -4.96 -2.66 9.54
N ALA A 286 -5.19 -3.62 10.43
CA ALA A 286 -5.47 -5.00 10.07
C ALA A 286 -6.79 -5.13 9.29
N VAL A 287 -7.84 -4.49 9.80
CA VAL A 287 -9.17 -4.49 9.16
C VAL A 287 -9.12 -3.82 7.79
N LEU A 288 -8.48 -2.64 7.67
CA LEU A 288 -8.33 -1.95 6.39
C LEU A 288 -7.48 -2.75 5.40
N SER A 289 -6.44 -3.44 5.86
CA SER A 289 -5.62 -4.32 5.03
C SER A 289 -6.43 -5.47 4.43
N LEU A 290 -7.25 -6.13 5.24
CA LEU A 290 -8.16 -7.18 4.74
C LEU A 290 -9.17 -6.63 3.72
N LEU A 291 -9.79 -5.48 4.00
CA LEU A 291 -10.79 -4.87 3.11
C LEU A 291 -10.19 -4.50 1.75
N LEU A 292 -9.02 -3.86 1.74
CA LEU A 292 -8.32 -3.48 0.51
C LEU A 292 -7.89 -4.72 -0.28
N ALA A 293 -7.37 -5.75 0.39
CA ALA A 293 -6.99 -7.00 -0.26
C ALA A 293 -8.22 -7.70 -0.87
N THR A 294 -9.35 -7.75 -0.15
CA THR A 294 -10.61 -8.33 -0.63
C THR A 294 -11.12 -7.62 -1.87
N GLN A 295 -11.15 -6.28 -1.86
CA GLN A 295 -11.58 -5.50 -3.02
C GLN A 295 -10.65 -5.69 -4.22
N ALA A 296 -9.35 -5.76 -3.97
CA ALA A 296 -8.36 -5.95 -5.02
C ALA A 296 -8.53 -7.30 -5.72
N ILE A 297 -8.69 -8.38 -4.97
CA ILE A 297 -8.92 -9.72 -5.54
C ILE A 297 -10.25 -9.76 -6.30
N ALA A 298 -11.34 -9.27 -5.72
CA ALA A 298 -12.64 -9.26 -6.38
C ALA A 298 -12.67 -8.47 -7.71
N SER A 299 -11.69 -7.61 -7.96
CA SER A 299 -11.60 -6.82 -9.20
C SER A 299 -10.80 -7.51 -10.31
N ILE A 300 -10.12 -8.62 -10.05
CA ILE A 300 -9.26 -9.35 -11.00
C ILE A 300 -9.65 -10.82 -11.17
N THR A 301 -10.62 -11.31 -10.40
CA THR A 301 -11.29 -12.62 -10.55
C THR A 301 -12.60 -12.47 -11.33
#